data_7810b3be07100132a6b7b384ce38cdab
#
_entry.id   7810b3be07100132a6b7b384ce38cdab
#
_cell.length_a   1.000
_cell.length_b   1.000
_cell.length_c   1.000
_cell.angle_alpha   90.00
_cell.angle_beta   90.00
_cell.angle_gamma   90.00
#
_symmetry.space_group_name_H-M   'P 1'
#
loop_
_entity.id
_entity.type
_entity.pdbx_description
1 polymer ?
#
loop_
_entity_poly.entity_id
_entity_poly.type
_entity_poly.pdbx_seq_one_letter_code
_entity_poly.pdbx_strand_id
1 'polypeptide(L)'
;LLGFIAGILPFLIIISLIVTFHELGHFSVARLFKTRVERFSVGFGKILLRKKDKHGVEWCLSALPLGGYVKFAGDEHITSMMPSLEDLEASRISITEREGAAAVNDYFHFKPLWQRFLIVLAGPVANFVLAIFLLTMIFWIAGDSYVPAKVVQVMPNSPAAAAGFMPGDTVLSVDGKAVESNKDVQMLVMLRADTRTHFVVQRAEARLDLYATPERVALDPNGPNANLKAGRLGIEMSAPLISRPLNPWQALVKGNSQTWKALDTNLTYISRIFTGKENGNQIGGIVGMTKTTGDITVAAAQANAPAWQIIASLLFTYVQFMAYISIGVGFLNLLPIPALDGGHLAFFLWQGVTKKPISAGIQNSAFRIAIAMVLGLMLFAFWNDLNNSGFTKFIGGLFS
;
A
#
# COMPACT_ATOMS: atom_id res chain seq x y z
N LEU A 1 5.18 -2.45 -24.34
CA LEU A 1 3.92 -1.79 -24.72
C LEU A 1 2.72 -2.71 -24.50
N LEU A 2 2.76 -3.96 -24.99
CA LEU A 2 1.66 -4.92 -24.85
C LEU A 2 1.26 -5.14 -23.38
N GLY A 3 2.23 -5.38 -22.49
CA GLY A 3 1.98 -5.52 -21.05
C GLY A 3 1.32 -4.29 -20.44
N PHE A 4 1.74 -3.07 -20.83
CA PHE A 4 1.11 -1.86 -20.33
C PHE A 4 -0.36 -1.75 -20.76
N ILE A 5 -0.67 -1.97 -22.03
CA ILE A 5 -2.05 -1.92 -22.55
C ILE A 5 -2.92 -2.99 -21.88
N ALA A 6 -2.42 -4.24 -21.77
CA ALA A 6 -3.15 -5.33 -21.13
C ALA A 6 -3.38 -5.09 -19.62
N GLY A 7 -2.54 -4.27 -18.97
CA GLY A 7 -2.62 -3.94 -17.55
C GLY A 7 -3.60 -2.82 -17.20
N ILE A 8 -3.99 -1.96 -18.15
CA ILE A 8 -4.80 -0.78 -17.85
C ILE A 8 -6.13 -1.16 -17.18
N LEU A 9 -6.90 -2.04 -17.79
CA LEU A 9 -8.23 -2.41 -17.28
C LEU A 9 -8.15 -3.14 -15.93
N PRO A 10 -7.30 -4.19 -15.75
CA PRO A 10 -7.15 -4.83 -14.46
C PRO A 10 -6.68 -3.87 -13.36
N PHE A 11 -5.71 -3.00 -13.65
CA PHE A 11 -5.23 -2.01 -12.70
C PHE A 11 -6.34 -1.04 -12.26
N LEU A 12 -7.12 -0.51 -13.22
CA LEU A 12 -8.24 0.39 -12.91
C LEU A 12 -9.31 -0.28 -12.05
N ILE A 13 -9.59 -1.55 -12.27
CA ILE A 13 -10.53 -2.33 -11.44
C ILE A 13 -9.96 -2.48 -10.02
N ILE A 14 -8.70 -2.88 -9.89
CA ILE A 14 -8.05 -3.09 -8.60
C ILE A 14 -8.04 -1.79 -7.78
N ILE A 15 -7.56 -0.69 -8.34
CA ILE A 15 -7.49 0.58 -7.62
C ILE A 15 -8.86 1.13 -7.26
N SER A 16 -9.84 1.00 -8.17
CA SER A 16 -11.22 1.41 -7.90
C SER A 16 -11.83 0.63 -6.74
N LEU A 17 -11.61 -0.68 -6.66
CA LEU A 17 -12.07 -1.50 -5.54
C LEU A 17 -11.41 -1.06 -4.24
N ILE A 18 -10.08 -0.91 -4.22
CA ILE A 18 -9.34 -0.51 -3.01
C ILE A 18 -9.84 0.83 -2.48
N VAL A 19 -9.97 1.84 -3.37
CA VAL A 19 -10.45 3.17 -2.95
C VAL A 19 -11.92 3.13 -2.53
N THR A 20 -12.75 2.32 -3.20
CA THR A 20 -14.15 2.14 -2.78
C THR A 20 -14.24 1.56 -1.36
N PHE A 21 -13.40 0.59 -1.01
CA PHE A 21 -13.35 0.05 0.35
C PHE A 21 -12.81 1.06 1.36
N HIS A 22 -11.85 1.88 0.96
CA HIS A 22 -11.35 2.99 1.76
C HIS A 22 -12.48 3.97 2.10
N GLU A 23 -13.19 4.46 1.10
CA GLU A 23 -14.33 5.37 1.25
C GLU A 23 -15.48 4.73 2.07
N LEU A 24 -15.68 3.42 1.89
CA LEU A 24 -16.67 2.67 2.66
C LEU A 24 -16.30 2.63 4.16
N GLY A 25 -15.01 2.67 4.50
CA GLY A 25 -14.53 2.83 5.87
C GLY A 25 -15.02 4.12 6.49
N HIS A 26 -14.75 5.27 5.86
CA HIS A 26 -15.22 6.59 6.30
C HIS A 26 -16.74 6.63 6.41
N PHE A 27 -17.42 6.18 5.38
CA PHE A 27 -18.88 6.13 5.31
C PHE A 27 -19.48 5.31 6.45
N SER A 28 -18.95 4.11 6.72
CA SER A 28 -19.50 3.20 7.71
C SER A 28 -19.43 3.77 9.12
N VAL A 29 -18.28 4.35 9.49
CA VAL A 29 -18.11 4.96 10.81
C VAL A 29 -18.86 6.28 10.92
N ALA A 30 -18.94 7.08 9.86
CA ALA A 30 -19.78 8.27 9.81
C ALA A 30 -21.26 7.93 10.08
N ARG A 31 -21.74 6.87 9.43
CA ARG A 31 -23.12 6.37 9.66
C ARG A 31 -23.34 5.88 11.07
N LEU A 32 -22.36 5.18 11.67
CA LEU A 32 -22.40 4.73 13.07
C LEU A 32 -22.60 5.92 14.03
N PHE A 33 -21.93 7.04 13.76
CA PHE A 33 -22.06 8.27 14.54
C PHE A 33 -23.21 9.18 14.09
N LYS A 34 -24.11 8.70 13.22
CA LYS A 34 -25.22 9.47 12.67
C LYS A 34 -24.76 10.77 11.99
N THR A 35 -23.58 10.73 11.38
CA THR A 35 -23.10 11.84 10.55
C THR A 35 -23.83 11.81 9.22
N ARG A 36 -24.35 12.96 8.81
CA ARG A 36 -25.12 13.09 7.56
C ARG A 36 -24.19 13.03 6.37
N VAL A 37 -24.44 12.05 5.49
CA VAL A 37 -23.73 11.86 4.23
C VAL A 37 -24.70 12.18 3.11
N GLU A 38 -24.29 13.04 2.18
CA GLU A 38 -25.09 13.39 1.01
C GLU A 38 -24.88 12.39 -0.12
N ARG A 39 -23.61 12.00 -0.36
CA ARG A 39 -23.28 11.14 -1.50
C ARG A 39 -22.13 10.20 -1.20
N PHE A 40 -22.27 8.98 -1.71
CA PHE A 40 -21.20 8.00 -1.85
C PHE A 40 -20.99 7.71 -3.33
N SER A 41 -19.81 7.98 -3.88
CA SER A 41 -19.54 7.77 -5.29
C SER A 41 -18.40 6.78 -5.49
N VAL A 42 -18.63 5.79 -6.35
CA VAL A 42 -17.58 4.96 -6.94
C VAL A 42 -17.15 5.63 -8.24
N GLY A 43 -15.90 6.04 -8.31
CA GLY A 43 -15.36 6.80 -9.44
C GLY A 43 -15.57 8.31 -9.33
N PHE A 44 -14.99 9.01 -10.29
CA PHE A 44 -15.05 10.46 -10.43
C PHE A 44 -15.69 10.87 -11.76
N GLY A 45 -16.02 12.17 -11.88
CA GLY A 45 -16.51 12.79 -13.11
C GLY A 45 -18.01 12.61 -13.32
N LYS A 46 -18.43 12.38 -14.58
CA LYS A 46 -19.84 12.29 -14.95
C LYS A 46 -20.51 11.09 -14.29
N ILE A 47 -21.62 11.33 -13.59
CA ILE A 47 -22.42 10.28 -12.97
C ILE A 47 -23.13 9.47 -14.06
N LEU A 48 -22.89 8.16 -14.10
CA LEU A 48 -23.50 7.22 -15.02
C LEU A 48 -24.79 6.62 -14.44
N LEU A 49 -24.72 6.21 -13.15
CA LEU A 49 -25.84 5.65 -12.41
C LEU A 49 -25.98 6.37 -11.07
N ARG A 50 -27.22 6.61 -10.64
CA ARG A 50 -27.53 7.24 -9.35
C ARG A 50 -28.76 6.58 -8.74
N LYS A 51 -28.66 6.27 -7.45
CA LYS A 51 -29.76 5.72 -6.64
C LYS A 51 -29.72 6.34 -5.26
N LYS A 52 -30.86 6.83 -4.77
CA LYS A 52 -30.99 7.33 -3.41
C LYS A 52 -31.47 6.24 -2.47
N ASP A 53 -30.81 6.08 -1.32
CA ASP A 53 -31.18 5.09 -0.32
C ASP A 53 -32.29 5.61 0.61
N LYS A 54 -32.76 4.74 1.52
CA LYS A 54 -33.81 5.07 2.52
C LYS A 54 -33.39 6.18 3.51
N HIS A 55 -32.10 6.46 3.60
CA HIS A 55 -31.52 7.44 4.52
C HIS A 55 -31.16 8.75 3.82
N GLY A 56 -31.48 8.85 2.54
CA GLY A 56 -31.24 10.05 1.76
C GLY A 56 -29.87 10.14 1.11
N VAL A 57 -28.98 9.13 1.26
CA VAL A 57 -27.67 9.10 0.65
C VAL A 57 -27.79 8.77 -0.84
N GLU A 58 -27.15 9.57 -1.69
CA GLU A 58 -27.03 9.30 -3.11
C GLU A 58 -25.84 8.34 -3.37
N TRP A 59 -26.13 7.13 -3.82
CA TRP A 59 -25.16 6.17 -4.30
C TRP A 59 -24.92 6.40 -5.78
N CYS A 60 -23.70 6.73 -6.17
CA CYS A 60 -23.33 7.08 -7.54
C CYS A 60 -22.27 6.12 -8.09
N LEU A 61 -22.40 5.80 -9.39
CA LEU A 61 -21.33 5.22 -10.19
C LEU A 61 -20.93 6.25 -11.23
N SER A 62 -19.67 6.63 -11.25
CA SER A 62 -19.13 7.68 -12.13
C SER A 62 -18.23 7.11 -13.22
N ALA A 63 -17.99 7.90 -14.28
CA ALA A 63 -17.38 7.44 -15.52
C ALA A 63 -15.88 7.09 -15.39
N LEU A 64 -15.16 7.72 -14.48
CA LEU A 64 -13.71 7.51 -14.29
C LEU A 64 -13.48 6.58 -13.08
N PRO A 65 -13.11 5.31 -13.28
CA PRO A 65 -12.90 4.33 -12.21
C PRO A 65 -11.53 4.51 -11.54
N LEU A 66 -11.19 5.73 -11.16
CA LEU A 66 -9.90 6.10 -10.54
C LEU A 66 -10.04 6.35 -9.04
N GLY A 67 -11.06 5.80 -8.40
CA GLY A 67 -11.28 6.00 -6.99
C GLY A 67 -12.74 6.14 -6.61
N GLY A 68 -13.04 6.99 -5.63
CA GLY A 68 -14.37 7.31 -5.14
C GLY A 68 -14.30 8.48 -4.18
N TYR A 69 -15.43 8.83 -3.59
CA TYR A 69 -15.49 9.83 -2.52
C TYR A 69 -16.76 9.71 -1.70
N VAL A 70 -16.65 10.10 -0.44
CA VAL A 70 -17.78 10.35 0.44
C VAL A 70 -17.98 11.86 0.57
N LYS A 71 -19.17 12.37 0.24
CA LYS A 71 -19.53 13.77 0.47
C LYS A 71 -20.36 13.89 1.74
N PHE A 72 -19.79 14.52 2.75
CA PHE A 72 -20.54 14.86 3.96
C PHE A 72 -21.45 16.06 3.71
N ALA A 73 -22.52 16.15 4.48
CA ALA A 73 -23.42 17.31 4.41
C ALA A 73 -22.69 18.58 4.89
N GLY A 74 -22.82 19.65 4.11
CA GLY A 74 -22.17 20.93 4.41
C GLY A 74 -20.73 21.05 3.91
N ASP A 75 -20.16 20.01 3.27
CA ASP A 75 -18.89 20.11 2.58
C ASP A 75 -19.11 20.67 1.17
N GLU A 76 -18.77 21.93 0.95
CA GLU A 76 -18.83 22.53 -0.38
C GLU A 76 -17.72 22.03 -1.31
N HIS A 77 -16.61 21.57 -0.76
CA HIS A 77 -15.46 21.07 -1.49
C HIS A 77 -15.18 19.59 -1.18
N ILE A 78 -14.88 18.80 -2.22
CA ILE A 78 -14.48 17.38 -2.12
C ILE A 78 -13.13 17.23 -1.38
N THR A 79 -12.34 18.29 -1.33
CA THR A 79 -11.09 18.38 -0.54
C THR A 79 -11.43 19.09 0.78
N SER A 80 -11.59 18.30 1.83
CA SER A 80 -11.93 18.76 3.18
C SER A 80 -10.83 19.63 3.79
N MET A 81 -10.65 20.86 3.31
CA MET A 81 -9.98 21.88 4.11
C MET A 81 -10.86 22.11 5.34
N MET A 82 -10.26 22.14 6.53
CA MET A 82 -11.02 22.55 7.71
C MET A 82 -11.51 23.99 7.49
N PRO A 83 -12.83 24.23 7.53
CA PRO A 83 -13.39 25.57 7.34
C PRO A 83 -12.80 26.53 8.39
N SER A 84 -12.73 27.81 8.03
CA SER A 84 -12.36 28.85 9.00
C SER A 84 -13.39 28.91 10.14
N LEU A 85 -13.05 29.52 11.27
CA LEU A 85 -14.01 29.71 12.37
C LEU A 85 -15.23 30.52 11.91
N GLU A 86 -15.02 31.51 11.00
CA GLU A 86 -16.10 32.32 10.42
C GLU A 86 -17.00 31.47 9.52
N ASP A 87 -16.45 30.60 8.68
CA ASP A 87 -17.22 29.69 7.81
C ASP A 87 -18.00 28.67 8.66
N LEU A 88 -17.42 28.17 9.76
CA LEU A 88 -18.11 27.26 10.68
C LEU A 88 -19.28 27.96 11.37
N GLU A 89 -19.12 29.22 11.79
CA GLU A 89 -20.17 29.97 12.45
C GLU A 89 -21.29 30.32 11.48
N ALA A 90 -20.95 30.76 10.26
CA ALA A 90 -21.93 31.00 9.19
C ALA A 90 -22.69 29.72 8.82
N SER A 91 -22.00 28.58 8.68
CA SER A 91 -22.60 27.28 8.42
C SER A 91 -23.54 26.86 9.56
N ARG A 92 -23.13 27.06 10.82
CA ARG A 92 -23.96 26.75 11.99
C ARG A 92 -25.26 27.55 12.01
N ILE A 93 -25.19 28.85 11.73
CA ILE A 93 -26.38 29.73 11.64
C ILE A 93 -27.29 29.24 10.52
N SER A 94 -26.76 29.04 9.33
CA SER A 94 -27.51 28.57 8.16
C SER A 94 -28.19 27.21 8.38
N ILE A 95 -27.52 26.27 9.03
CA ILE A 95 -28.08 24.95 9.36
C ILE A 95 -29.19 25.12 10.41
N THR A 96 -28.96 25.96 11.43
CA THR A 96 -29.94 26.20 12.50
C THR A 96 -31.22 26.83 11.96
N GLU A 97 -31.12 27.79 11.05
CA GLU A 97 -32.25 28.43 10.38
C GLU A 97 -33.05 27.48 9.48
N ARG A 98 -32.36 26.61 8.74
CA ARG A 98 -33.02 25.70 7.79
C ARG A 98 -33.59 24.43 8.41
N GLU A 99 -32.90 23.85 9.40
CA GLU A 99 -33.17 22.51 9.88
C GLU A 99 -33.34 22.43 11.41
N GLY A 100 -33.07 23.53 12.12
CA GLY A 100 -33.14 23.61 13.58
C GLY A 100 -31.81 23.31 14.26
N ALA A 101 -31.62 23.78 15.47
CA ALA A 101 -30.36 23.68 16.22
C ALA A 101 -29.88 22.23 16.48
N ALA A 102 -30.83 21.28 16.58
CA ALA A 102 -30.49 19.87 16.80
C ALA A 102 -29.77 19.25 15.61
N ALA A 103 -30.07 19.67 14.39
CA ALA A 103 -29.47 19.14 13.16
C ALA A 103 -27.97 19.46 13.02
N VAL A 104 -27.49 20.52 13.66
CA VAL A 104 -26.05 20.90 13.64
C VAL A 104 -25.16 19.75 14.05
N ASN A 105 -25.58 18.95 15.03
CA ASN A 105 -24.81 17.82 15.52
C ASN A 105 -24.67 16.65 14.52
N ASP A 106 -25.44 16.65 13.43
CA ASP A 106 -25.36 15.61 12.39
C ASP A 106 -24.33 15.93 11.31
N TYR A 107 -23.78 17.14 11.32
CA TYR A 107 -22.77 17.57 10.37
C TYR A 107 -21.35 17.23 10.86
N PHE A 108 -20.49 16.77 9.96
CA PHE A 108 -19.14 16.29 10.28
C PHE A 108 -18.31 17.29 11.09
N HIS A 109 -18.27 18.55 10.67
CA HIS A 109 -17.46 19.58 11.33
C HIS A 109 -17.88 19.90 12.76
N PHE A 110 -19.12 19.63 13.12
CA PHE A 110 -19.67 19.87 14.46
C PHE A 110 -19.67 18.63 15.35
N LYS A 111 -19.24 17.48 14.82
CA LYS A 111 -19.05 16.28 15.64
C LYS A 111 -17.93 16.46 16.66
N PRO A 112 -18.01 15.81 17.82
CA PRO A 112 -16.91 15.74 18.78
C PRO A 112 -15.61 15.31 18.11
N LEU A 113 -14.47 15.85 18.57
CA LEU A 113 -13.16 15.62 17.96
C LEU A 113 -12.82 14.13 17.78
N TRP A 114 -13.14 13.29 18.80
CA TRP A 114 -12.88 11.86 18.75
C TRP A 114 -13.72 11.14 17.68
N GLN A 115 -14.95 11.59 17.40
CA GLN A 115 -15.77 11.03 16.33
C GLN A 115 -15.20 11.40 14.97
N ARG A 116 -14.80 12.66 14.76
CA ARG A 116 -14.12 13.10 13.53
C ARG A 116 -12.83 12.30 13.30
N PHE A 117 -12.04 12.12 14.37
CA PHE A 117 -10.82 11.31 14.32
C PHE A 117 -11.10 9.88 13.87
N LEU A 118 -12.11 9.21 14.48
CA LEU A 118 -12.45 7.82 14.11
C LEU A 118 -13.05 7.71 12.71
N ILE A 119 -13.83 8.69 12.24
CA ILE A 119 -14.36 8.72 10.87
C ILE A 119 -13.20 8.76 9.87
N VAL A 120 -12.23 9.65 10.09
CA VAL A 120 -11.07 9.77 9.17
C VAL A 120 -10.15 8.56 9.28
N LEU A 121 -9.90 8.03 10.47
CA LEU A 121 -9.08 6.84 10.65
C LEU A 121 -9.69 5.60 9.98
N ALA A 122 -11.01 5.55 9.84
CA ALA A 122 -11.72 4.37 9.33
C ALA A 122 -11.38 4.04 7.87
N GLY A 123 -11.04 5.02 7.04
CA GLY A 123 -10.58 4.79 5.65
C GLY A 123 -9.33 3.94 5.60
N PRO A 124 -8.20 4.39 6.15
CA PRO A 124 -6.98 3.58 6.21
C PRO A 124 -7.17 2.22 6.89
N VAL A 125 -7.94 2.16 7.98
CA VAL A 125 -8.24 0.89 8.67
C VAL A 125 -9.02 -0.07 7.76
N ALA A 126 -9.97 0.43 6.97
CA ALA A 126 -10.71 -0.42 6.02
C ALA A 126 -9.79 -1.06 4.97
N ASN A 127 -8.74 -0.38 4.54
CA ASN A 127 -7.74 -0.94 3.64
C ASN A 127 -6.94 -2.09 4.29
N PHE A 128 -6.56 -1.96 5.57
CA PHE A 128 -5.91 -3.07 6.28
C PHE A 128 -6.87 -4.24 6.50
N VAL A 129 -8.13 -3.98 6.85
CA VAL A 129 -9.16 -5.01 6.99
C VAL A 129 -9.37 -5.74 5.66
N LEU A 130 -9.44 -5.01 4.55
CA LEU A 130 -9.54 -5.60 3.20
C LEU A 130 -8.32 -6.48 2.91
N ALA A 131 -7.12 -6.01 3.18
CA ALA A 131 -5.89 -6.77 2.94
C ALA A 131 -5.85 -8.06 3.78
N ILE A 132 -6.17 -7.98 5.08
CA ILE A 132 -6.26 -9.15 5.96
C ILE A 132 -7.29 -10.14 5.43
N PHE A 133 -8.46 -9.68 5.02
CA PHE A 133 -9.52 -10.51 4.45
C PHE A 133 -9.04 -11.23 3.18
N LEU A 134 -8.45 -10.50 2.23
CA LEU A 134 -7.97 -11.07 0.97
C LEU A 134 -6.85 -12.08 1.18
N LEU A 135 -5.86 -11.77 2.02
CA LEU A 135 -4.77 -12.68 2.36
C LEU A 135 -5.29 -13.90 3.11
N THR A 136 -6.25 -13.74 4.01
CA THR A 136 -6.91 -14.85 4.70
C THR A 136 -7.58 -15.79 3.69
N MET A 137 -8.33 -15.26 2.74
CA MET A 137 -8.95 -16.08 1.68
C MET A 137 -7.91 -16.83 0.84
N ILE A 138 -6.81 -16.16 0.47
CA ILE A 138 -5.70 -16.79 -0.26
C ILE A 138 -5.13 -17.95 0.54
N PHE A 139 -4.77 -17.74 1.81
CA PHE A 139 -4.21 -18.79 2.65
C PHE A 139 -5.19 -19.91 2.99
N TRP A 140 -6.47 -19.61 3.07
CA TRP A 140 -7.49 -20.63 3.30
C TRP A 140 -7.71 -21.54 2.06
N ILE A 141 -7.71 -20.95 0.86
CA ILE A 141 -7.96 -21.67 -0.39
C ILE A 141 -6.72 -22.42 -0.88
N ALA A 142 -5.56 -21.74 -0.88
CA ALA A 142 -4.31 -22.27 -1.43
C ALA A 142 -3.40 -22.93 -0.38
N GLY A 143 -3.71 -22.76 0.91
CA GLY A 143 -2.82 -23.16 2.00
C GLY A 143 -1.60 -22.27 2.15
N ASP A 144 -0.72 -22.62 3.06
CA ASP A 144 0.58 -21.97 3.27
C ASP A 144 1.65 -22.74 2.52
N SER A 145 2.10 -22.19 1.40
CA SER A 145 3.14 -22.76 0.55
C SER A 145 4.38 -21.89 0.56
N TYR A 146 5.48 -22.40 1.04
CA TYR A 146 6.74 -21.68 1.11
C TYR A 146 7.95 -22.60 0.90
N VAL A 147 9.03 -22.00 0.40
CA VAL A 147 10.33 -22.66 0.33
C VAL A 147 11.12 -22.25 1.58
N PRO A 148 11.54 -23.18 2.45
CA PRO A 148 12.34 -22.86 3.62
C PRO A 148 13.60 -22.08 3.28
N ALA A 149 14.07 -21.28 4.23
CA ALA A 149 15.29 -20.46 4.10
C ALA A 149 16.56 -21.29 4.30
N LYS A 150 16.71 -22.42 3.55
CA LYS A 150 17.85 -23.33 3.63
C LYS A 150 18.87 -23.00 2.55
N VAL A 151 20.11 -22.75 2.97
CA VAL A 151 21.25 -22.49 2.09
C VAL A 151 21.70 -23.80 1.44
N VAL A 152 21.70 -23.84 0.11
CA VAL A 152 22.21 -24.98 -0.67
C VAL A 152 23.59 -24.70 -1.24
N GLN A 153 23.87 -23.43 -1.56
CA GLN A 153 25.17 -23.04 -2.09
C GLN A 153 25.55 -21.66 -1.58
N VAL A 154 26.85 -21.47 -1.33
CA VAL A 154 27.45 -20.17 -0.99
C VAL A 154 28.41 -19.81 -2.14
N MET A 155 28.20 -18.63 -2.74
CA MET A 155 29.02 -18.16 -3.84
C MET A 155 30.44 -17.82 -3.34
N PRO A 156 31.50 -18.25 -4.05
CA PRO A 156 32.86 -17.85 -3.71
C PRO A 156 33.01 -16.31 -3.72
N ASN A 157 33.87 -15.80 -2.85
CA ASN A 157 34.17 -14.35 -2.73
C ASN A 157 32.92 -13.47 -2.46
N SER A 158 31.86 -14.05 -1.90
CA SER A 158 30.64 -13.32 -1.55
C SER A 158 30.65 -12.85 -0.08
N PRO A 159 29.82 -11.87 0.28
CA PRO A 159 29.61 -11.48 1.68
C PRO A 159 29.22 -12.65 2.59
N ALA A 160 28.48 -13.62 2.07
CA ALA A 160 28.11 -14.83 2.80
C ALA A 160 29.32 -15.72 3.07
N ALA A 161 30.19 -15.94 2.08
CA ALA A 161 31.43 -16.73 2.25
C ALA A 161 32.33 -16.10 3.31
N ALA A 162 32.53 -14.77 3.24
CA ALA A 162 33.33 -14.03 4.20
C ALA A 162 32.73 -14.06 5.63
N ALA A 163 31.39 -14.16 5.76
CA ALA A 163 30.69 -14.26 7.03
C ALA A 163 30.64 -15.70 7.60
N GLY A 164 31.10 -16.71 6.85
CA GLY A 164 31.13 -18.09 7.30
C GLY A 164 29.81 -18.87 7.14
N PHE A 165 28.92 -18.43 6.22
CA PHE A 165 27.77 -19.28 5.82
C PHE A 165 28.25 -20.56 5.15
N MET A 166 27.52 -21.64 5.38
CA MET A 166 27.81 -22.96 4.79
C MET A 166 26.54 -23.57 4.15
N PRO A 167 26.70 -24.40 3.13
CA PRO A 167 25.63 -25.28 2.68
C PRO A 167 25.02 -26.07 3.81
N GLY A 168 23.69 -26.13 3.88
CA GLY A 168 22.96 -26.79 4.96
C GLY A 168 22.46 -25.84 6.06
N ASP A 169 22.98 -24.61 6.15
CA ASP A 169 22.49 -23.63 7.11
C ASP A 169 21.03 -23.29 6.83
N THR A 170 20.22 -23.15 7.88
CA THR A 170 18.85 -22.61 7.78
C THR A 170 18.82 -21.25 8.47
N VAL A 171 18.45 -20.20 7.74
CA VAL A 171 18.35 -18.85 8.29
C VAL A 171 17.08 -18.76 9.14
N LEU A 172 17.25 -18.41 10.43
CA LEU A 172 16.15 -18.29 11.39
C LEU A 172 15.70 -16.84 11.59
N SER A 173 16.64 -15.89 11.54
CA SER A 173 16.31 -14.46 11.64
C SER A 173 17.35 -13.59 10.95
N VAL A 174 16.93 -12.37 10.60
CA VAL A 174 17.75 -11.30 10.01
C VAL A 174 17.49 -10.00 10.79
N ASP A 175 18.50 -9.47 11.47
CA ASP A 175 18.39 -8.32 12.40
C ASP A 175 17.24 -8.47 13.41
N GLY A 176 17.13 -9.64 14.02
CA GLY A 176 16.09 -9.96 14.99
C GLY A 176 14.70 -10.22 14.40
N LYS A 177 14.50 -10.03 13.09
CA LYS A 177 13.25 -10.37 12.41
C LYS A 177 13.26 -11.84 12.03
N ALA A 178 12.32 -12.61 12.58
CA ALA A 178 12.18 -14.04 12.26
C ALA A 178 11.83 -14.24 10.78
N VAL A 179 12.44 -15.26 10.16
CA VAL A 179 12.19 -15.63 8.76
C VAL A 179 11.68 -17.08 8.72
N GLU A 180 10.72 -17.32 7.85
CA GLU A 180 10.13 -18.65 7.62
C GLU A 180 10.50 -19.18 6.22
N SER A 181 10.70 -18.26 5.27
CA SER A 181 10.89 -18.59 3.86
C SER A 181 12.13 -17.94 3.26
N ASN A 182 12.59 -18.50 2.15
CA ASN A 182 13.65 -17.90 1.34
C ASN A 182 13.26 -16.47 0.85
N LYS A 183 11.98 -16.22 0.59
CA LYS A 183 11.47 -14.90 0.20
C LYS A 183 11.62 -13.87 1.32
N ASP A 184 11.40 -14.27 2.58
CA ASP A 184 11.61 -13.38 3.73
C ASP A 184 13.09 -12.95 3.80
N VAL A 185 14.03 -13.92 3.68
CA VAL A 185 15.46 -13.61 3.66
C VAL A 185 15.82 -12.72 2.49
N GLN A 186 15.36 -13.06 1.29
CA GLN A 186 15.63 -12.27 0.08
C GLN A 186 15.19 -10.81 0.26
N MET A 187 13.95 -10.59 0.72
CA MET A 187 13.42 -9.24 0.91
C MET A 187 14.21 -8.46 1.97
N LEU A 188 14.52 -9.09 3.11
CA LEU A 188 15.28 -8.44 4.17
C LEU A 188 16.71 -8.12 3.74
N VAL A 189 17.36 -8.98 2.96
CA VAL A 189 18.71 -8.77 2.41
C VAL A 189 18.70 -7.67 1.35
N MET A 190 17.71 -7.69 0.43
CA MET A 190 17.57 -6.65 -0.60
C MET A 190 17.51 -5.25 0.00
N LEU A 191 16.78 -5.08 1.09
CA LEU A 191 16.63 -3.81 1.79
C LEU A 191 17.86 -3.40 2.64
N ARG A 192 18.91 -4.25 2.73
CA ARG A 192 20.07 -4.01 3.62
C ARG A 192 21.40 -3.90 2.88
N ALA A 193 21.35 -3.46 1.62
CA ALA A 193 22.57 -3.17 0.87
C ALA A 193 23.51 -2.26 1.68
N ASP A 194 24.81 -2.57 1.66
CA ASP A 194 25.88 -1.81 2.32
C ASP A 194 25.69 -1.63 3.85
N THR A 195 24.87 -2.47 4.48
CA THR A 195 24.60 -2.40 5.92
C THR A 195 25.02 -3.69 6.59
N ARG A 196 25.89 -3.62 7.63
CA ARG A 196 26.25 -4.78 8.44
C ARG A 196 25.00 -5.33 9.11
N THR A 197 24.66 -6.55 8.77
CA THR A 197 23.41 -7.22 9.12
C THR A 197 23.71 -8.47 9.95
N HIS A 198 22.95 -8.66 11.01
CA HIS A 198 23.03 -9.82 11.88
C HIS A 198 22.11 -10.93 11.38
N PHE A 199 22.65 -12.14 11.25
CA PHE A 199 21.92 -13.36 10.87
C PHE A 199 22.04 -14.39 11.97
N VAL A 200 20.93 -14.98 12.38
CA VAL A 200 20.92 -16.18 13.19
C VAL A 200 20.63 -17.35 12.27
N VAL A 201 21.56 -18.30 12.22
CA VAL A 201 21.40 -19.50 11.39
C VAL A 201 21.44 -20.76 12.28
N GLN A 202 20.73 -21.80 11.84
CA GLN A 202 20.82 -23.13 12.40
C GLN A 202 21.69 -23.98 11.50
N ARG A 203 22.78 -24.49 12.06
CA ARG A 203 23.72 -25.44 11.43
C ARG A 203 23.68 -26.75 12.23
N ALA A 204 23.09 -27.77 11.62
CA ALA A 204 22.71 -28.98 12.34
C ALA A 204 21.86 -28.67 13.59
N GLU A 205 22.34 -28.94 14.80
CA GLU A 205 21.64 -28.63 16.05
C GLU A 205 22.09 -27.31 16.70
N ALA A 206 23.14 -26.68 16.19
CA ALA A 206 23.69 -25.44 16.77
C ALA A 206 23.08 -24.19 16.15
N ARG A 207 22.82 -23.18 16.98
CA ARG A 207 22.49 -21.81 16.52
C ARG A 207 23.76 -20.99 16.50
N LEU A 208 23.99 -20.30 15.38
CA LEU A 208 25.17 -19.49 15.17
C LEU A 208 24.74 -18.08 14.79
N ASP A 209 25.47 -17.09 15.32
CA ASP A 209 25.34 -15.69 14.99
C ASP A 209 26.39 -15.33 13.94
N LEU A 210 25.93 -14.93 12.76
CA LEU A 210 26.76 -14.52 11.63
C LEU A 210 26.52 -13.03 11.31
N TYR A 211 27.57 -12.33 10.90
CA TYR A 211 27.49 -10.95 10.49
C TYR A 211 27.98 -10.79 9.06
N ALA A 212 27.13 -10.31 8.19
CA ALA A 212 27.46 -10.05 6.79
C ALA A 212 27.00 -8.65 6.36
N THR A 213 27.68 -8.09 5.40
CA THR A 213 27.26 -6.83 4.75
C THR A 213 26.85 -7.15 3.32
N PRO A 214 25.52 -7.19 3.01
CA PRO A 214 25.07 -7.46 1.64
C PRO A 214 25.62 -6.43 0.67
N GLU A 215 26.16 -6.92 -0.45
CA GLU A 215 26.70 -6.10 -1.53
C GLU A 215 25.60 -5.46 -2.34
N ARG A 216 25.77 -4.18 -2.73
CA ARG A 216 24.82 -3.46 -3.59
C ARG A 216 25.05 -3.82 -5.06
N VAL A 217 24.16 -4.61 -5.63
CA VAL A 217 24.24 -5.09 -7.02
C VAL A 217 23.00 -4.71 -7.82
N ALA A 218 23.13 -4.64 -9.14
CA ALA A 218 21.98 -4.52 -10.02
C ALA A 218 21.10 -5.78 -9.93
N LEU A 219 19.78 -5.59 -9.83
CA LEU A 219 18.81 -6.69 -9.74
C LEU A 219 18.80 -7.54 -11.03
N ASP A 220 18.97 -6.88 -12.15
CA ASP A 220 18.99 -7.50 -13.49
C ASP A 220 20.02 -6.78 -14.35
N PRO A 221 21.32 -7.19 -14.29
CA PRO A 221 22.41 -6.48 -14.96
C PRO A 221 22.22 -6.32 -16.47
N ASN A 222 21.53 -7.27 -17.11
CA ASN A 222 21.34 -7.32 -18.56
C ASN A 222 19.90 -7.02 -19.00
N GLY A 223 19.00 -6.75 -18.06
CA GLY A 223 17.57 -6.56 -18.30
C GLY A 223 17.11 -5.12 -18.14
N PRO A 224 15.78 -4.92 -18.23
CA PRO A 224 15.17 -3.60 -18.12
C PRO A 224 15.35 -2.96 -16.73
N ASN A 225 15.65 -3.76 -15.70
CA ASN A 225 15.81 -3.32 -14.32
C ASN A 225 17.28 -3.14 -13.90
N ALA A 226 18.20 -2.97 -14.85
CA ALA A 226 19.64 -2.80 -14.57
C ALA A 226 19.96 -1.60 -13.66
N ASN A 227 19.09 -0.59 -13.64
CA ASN A 227 19.24 0.59 -12.78
C ASN A 227 18.76 0.34 -11.33
N LEU A 228 17.97 -0.71 -11.10
CA LEU A 228 17.52 -1.08 -9.76
C LEU A 228 18.63 -1.86 -9.06
N LYS A 229 19.11 -1.31 -7.95
CA LYS A 229 20.15 -1.94 -7.13
C LYS A 229 19.55 -2.40 -5.81
N ALA A 230 20.00 -3.57 -5.34
CA ALA A 230 19.56 -4.15 -4.09
C ALA A 230 20.70 -4.88 -3.39
N GLY A 231 20.53 -5.21 -2.12
CA GLY A 231 21.49 -6.01 -1.38
C GLY A 231 21.50 -7.45 -1.87
N ARG A 232 22.69 -8.01 -2.05
CA ARG A 232 22.93 -9.42 -2.37
C ARG A 232 23.93 -10.01 -1.37
N LEU A 233 23.58 -11.17 -0.83
CA LEU A 233 24.42 -11.87 0.14
C LEU A 233 25.32 -12.90 -0.51
N GLY A 234 24.93 -13.45 -1.66
CA GLY A 234 25.68 -14.48 -2.38
C GLY A 234 25.42 -15.88 -1.81
N ILE A 235 24.20 -16.16 -1.39
CA ILE A 235 23.70 -17.50 -1.06
C ILE A 235 22.64 -17.91 -2.05
N GLU A 236 22.63 -19.18 -2.41
CA GLU A 236 21.52 -19.82 -3.08
C GLU A 236 20.71 -20.59 -2.06
N MET A 237 19.42 -20.34 -2.02
CA MET A 237 18.49 -21.02 -1.11
C MET A 237 17.51 -21.84 -1.92
N SER A 238 17.50 -23.13 -1.69
CA SER A 238 16.56 -24.05 -2.31
C SER A 238 16.21 -25.14 -1.30
N ALA A 239 14.95 -25.51 -1.31
CA ALA A 239 14.44 -26.64 -0.55
C ALA A 239 13.16 -27.11 -1.24
N PRO A 240 12.69 -28.33 -0.98
CA PRO A 240 11.37 -28.73 -1.41
C PRO A 240 10.31 -27.74 -0.92
N LEU A 241 9.37 -27.40 -1.81
CA LEU A 241 8.21 -26.58 -1.44
C LEU A 241 7.42 -27.27 -0.33
N ILE A 242 7.29 -26.63 0.80
CA ILE A 242 6.39 -27.08 1.86
C ILE A 242 5.03 -26.45 1.60
N SER A 243 4.01 -27.26 1.45
CA SER A 243 2.61 -26.82 1.30
C SER A 243 1.78 -27.52 2.36
N ARG A 244 1.07 -26.75 3.16
CA ARG A 244 0.15 -27.25 4.18
C ARG A 244 -1.20 -26.56 4.07
N PRO A 245 -2.33 -27.29 4.06
CA PRO A 245 -3.62 -26.69 4.15
C PRO A 245 -3.80 -25.99 5.49
N LEU A 246 -4.47 -24.84 5.48
CA LEU A 246 -4.80 -24.11 6.70
C LEU A 246 -6.32 -24.13 6.93
N ASN A 247 -6.73 -24.30 8.18
CA ASN A 247 -8.11 -24.04 8.55
C ASN A 247 -8.40 -22.52 8.57
N PRO A 248 -9.69 -22.08 8.57
CA PRO A 248 -10.04 -20.66 8.48
C PRO A 248 -9.37 -19.79 9.57
N TRP A 249 -9.22 -20.31 10.79
CA TRP A 249 -8.57 -19.57 11.88
C TRP A 249 -7.05 -19.42 11.65
N GLN A 250 -6.38 -20.50 11.25
CA GLN A 250 -4.95 -20.47 10.92
C GLN A 250 -4.68 -19.52 9.74
N ALA A 251 -5.56 -19.56 8.72
CA ALA A 251 -5.49 -18.64 7.58
C ALA A 251 -5.66 -17.19 8.02
N LEU A 252 -6.58 -16.88 8.93
CA LEU A 252 -6.76 -15.54 9.49
C LEU A 252 -5.51 -15.06 10.23
N VAL A 253 -4.95 -15.90 11.09
CA VAL A 253 -3.70 -15.57 11.83
C VAL A 253 -2.55 -15.34 10.84
N LYS A 254 -2.42 -16.16 9.80
CA LYS A 254 -1.38 -16.02 8.76
C LYS A 254 -1.60 -14.75 7.93
N GLY A 255 -2.83 -14.48 7.47
CA GLY A 255 -3.18 -13.27 6.72
C GLY A 255 -2.89 -11.98 7.50
N ASN A 256 -3.27 -11.96 8.78
CA ASN A 256 -2.94 -10.87 9.68
C ASN A 256 -1.43 -10.70 9.85
N SER A 257 -0.70 -11.78 10.14
CA SER A 257 0.77 -11.75 10.28
C SER A 257 1.45 -11.23 9.01
N GLN A 258 1.00 -11.68 7.84
CA GLN A 258 1.54 -11.25 6.55
C GLN A 258 1.28 -9.76 6.27
N THR A 259 0.12 -9.25 6.67
CA THR A 259 -0.21 -7.81 6.59
C THR A 259 0.76 -6.98 7.44
N TRP A 260 1.02 -7.40 8.68
CA TRP A 260 1.98 -6.71 9.56
C TRP A 260 3.42 -6.80 9.05
N LYS A 261 3.85 -7.95 8.50
CA LYS A 261 5.16 -8.10 7.85
C LYS A 261 5.33 -7.13 6.68
N ALA A 262 4.30 -7.00 5.83
CA ALA A 262 4.32 -6.06 4.71
C ALA A 262 4.39 -4.60 5.17
N LEU A 263 3.66 -4.25 6.23
CA LEU A 263 3.67 -2.92 6.83
C LEU A 263 5.06 -2.58 7.40
N ASP A 264 5.66 -3.49 8.15
CA ASP A 264 7.00 -3.35 8.70
C ASP A 264 8.06 -3.21 7.60
N THR A 265 7.88 -3.91 6.47
CA THR A 265 8.73 -3.77 5.29
C THR A 265 8.64 -2.35 4.69
N ASN A 266 7.41 -1.83 4.53
CA ASN A 266 7.19 -0.47 4.03
C ASN A 266 7.80 0.59 4.96
N LEU A 267 7.61 0.46 6.27
CA LEU A 267 8.23 1.33 7.28
C LEU A 267 9.75 1.29 7.22
N THR A 268 10.32 0.08 7.13
CA THR A 268 11.77 -0.11 7.01
C THR A 268 12.30 0.56 5.76
N TYR A 269 11.64 0.38 4.61
CA TYR A 269 12.06 0.99 3.35
C TYR A 269 12.04 2.52 3.40
N ILE A 270 10.95 3.10 3.89
CA ILE A 270 10.83 4.57 4.05
C ILE A 270 11.88 5.10 5.03
N SER A 271 12.08 4.45 6.17
CA SER A 271 13.13 4.83 7.14
C SER A 271 14.52 4.83 6.49
N ARG A 272 14.80 3.89 5.60
CA ARG A 272 16.09 3.80 4.90
C ARG A 272 16.26 4.92 3.86
N ILE A 273 15.19 5.37 3.23
CA ILE A 273 15.22 6.55 2.35
C ILE A 273 15.59 7.80 3.17
N PHE A 274 14.91 8.03 4.31
CA PHE A 274 15.19 9.16 5.17
C PHE A 274 16.60 9.16 5.78
N THR A 275 17.19 7.98 6.00
CA THR A 275 18.56 7.83 6.48
C THR A 275 19.61 7.83 5.35
N GLY A 276 19.20 8.09 4.10
CA GLY A 276 20.09 8.12 2.94
C GLY A 276 20.70 6.77 2.54
N LYS A 277 20.20 5.67 3.09
CA LYS A 277 20.65 4.31 2.77
C LYS A 277 19.97 3.73 1.52
N GLU A 278 18.87 4.33 1.09
CA GLU A 278 18.14 3.98 -0.13
C GLU A 278 17.78 5.25 -0.91
N ASN A 279 17.76 5.15 -2.23
CA ASN A 279 17.53 6.27 -3.14
C ASN A 279 16.09 6.40 -3.66
N GLY A 280 15.17 5.55 -3.19
CA GLY A 280 13.78 5.57 -3.63
C GLY A 280 13.51 4.97 -5.02
N ASN A 281 14.51 4.45 -5.73
CA ASN A 281 14.34 3.90 -7.09
C ASN A 281 13.38 2.70 -7.16
N GLN A 282 13.05 2.10 -6.03
CA GLN A 282 12.08 1.01 -5.94
C GLN A 282 10.64 1.53 -5.70
N ILE A 283 10.45 2.84 -5.55
CA ILE A 283 9.10 3.42 -5.48
C ILE A 283 8.52 3.36 -6.88
N GLY A 284 7.61 2.42 -7.09
CA GLY A 284 6.81 2.32 -8.31
C GLY A 284 5.66 3.30 -8.30
N GLY A 285 5.37 3.90 -9.45
CA GLY A 285 4.21 4.73 -9.66
C GLY A 285 3.07 3.98 -10.35
N ILE A 286 2.08 4.73 -10.80
CA ILE A 286 0.90 4.18 -11.51
C ILE A 286 1.31 3.41 -12.77
N VAL A 287 2.33 3.89 -13.49
CA VAL A 287 2.81 3.25 -14.74
C VAL A 287 3.46 1.90 -14.43
N GLY A 288 4.29 1.82 -13.37
CA GLY A 288 4.91 0.58 -12.93
C GLY A 288 3.88 -0.45 -12.47
N MET A 289 2.88 -0.03 -11.70
CA MET A 289 1.79 -0.91 -11.25
C MET A 289 0.94 -1.40 -12.44
N THR A 290 0.62 -0.52 -13.38
CA THR A 290 -0.12 -0.88 -14.61
C THR A 290 0.68 -1.87 -15.45
N LYS A 291 1.99 -1.67 -15.59
CA LYS A 291 2.86 -2.61 -16.29
C LYS A 291 2.90 -3.96 -15.57
N THR A 292 3.03 -3.98 -14.27
CA THR A 292 3.05 -5.23 -13.47
C THR A 292 1.76 -6.03 -13.67
N THR A 293 0.58 -5.38 -13.61
CA THR A 293 -0.70 -6.06 -13.89
C THR A 293 -0.77 -6.61 -15.31
N GLY A 294 -0.22 -5.88 -16.27
CA GLY A 294 -0.16 -6.33 -17.65
C GLY A 294 0.82 -7.47 -17.88
N ASP A 295 1.99 -7.43 -17.26
CA ASP A 295 2.98 -8.51 -17.34
C ASP A 295 2.40 -9.81 -16.74
N ILE A 296 1.63 -9.72 -15.66
CA ILE A 296 0.86 -10.85 -15.09
C ILE A 296 -0.14 -11.38 -16.13
N THR A 297 -0.89 -10.50 -16.80
CA THR A 297 -1.88 -10.88 -17.81
C THR A 297 -1.22 -11.59 -18.98
N VAL A 298 -0.14 -11.02 -19.52
CA VAL A 298 0.58 -11.57 -20.67
C VAL A 298 1.23 -12.91 -20.32
N ALA A 299 1.87 -13.02 -19.17
CA ALA A 299 2.48 -14.27 -18.72
C ALA A 299 1.45 -15.38 -18.57
N ALA A 300 0.27 -15.07 -18.02
CA ALA A 300 -0.82 -16.03 -17.90
C ALA A 300 -1.38 -16.44 -19.27
N ALA A 301 -1.52 -15.49 -20.22
CA ALA A 301 -2.00 -15.78 -21.58
C ALA A 301 -1.02 -16.66 -22.39
N GLN A 302 0.26 -16.62 -22.04
CA GLN A 302 1.29 -17.46 -22.66
C GLN A 302 1.43 -18.85 -22.00
N ALA A 303 0.76 -19.08 -20.87
CA ALA A 303 0.83 -20.34 -20.17
C ALA A 303 0.13 -21.45 -21.01
N ASN A 304 0.80 -22.56 -21.18
CA ASN A 304 0.22 -23.73 -21.86
C ASN A 304 -0.64 -24.54 -20.86
N ALA A 305 -1.80 -23.99 -20.53
CA ALA A 305 -2.73 -24.55 -19.55
C ALA A 305 -4.19 -24.38 -20.00
N PRO A 306 -5.13 -25.19 -19.48
CA PRO A 306 -6.55 -25.00 -19.74
C PRO A 306 -7.05 -23.61 -19.33
N ALA A 307 -7.97 -23.02 -20.08
CA ALA A 307 -8.45 -21.65 -19.87
C ALA A 307 -8.93 -21.39 -18.42
N TRP A 308 -9.60 -22.35 -17.79
CA TRP A 308 -10.05 -22.20 -16.40
C TRP A 308 -8.89 -22.10 -15.41
N GLN A 309 -7.76 -22.80 -15.64
CA GLN A 309 -6.56 -22.68 -14.80
C GLN A 309 -5.89 -21.32 -14.98
N ILE A 310 -5.84 -20.82 -16.22
CA ILE A 310 -5.33 -19.49 -16.54
C ILE A 310 -6.16 -18.44 -15.80
N ILE A 311 -7.48 -18.50 -15.90
CA ILE A 311 -8.38 -17.55 -15.22
C ILE A 311 -8.22 -17.64 -13.68
N ALA A 312 -8.16 -18.84 -13.13
CA ALA A 312 -8.00 -19.05 -11.69
C ALA A 312 -6.67 -18.48 -11.19
N SER A 313 -5.56 -18.72 -11.90
CA SER A 313 -4.23 -18.18 -11.54
C SER A 313 -4.17 -16.66 -11.66
N LEU A 314 -4.81 -16.08 -12.68
CA LEU A 314 -4.94 -14.63 -12.84
C LEU A 314 -5.70 -14.00 -11.67
N LEU A 315 -6.88 -14.54 -11.35
CA LEU A 315 -7.70 -14.05 -10.24
C LEU A 315 -6.92 -14.15 -8.92
N PHE A 316 -6.25 -15.28 -8.67
CA PHE A 316 -5.44 -15.47 -7.49
C PHE A 316 -4.32 -14.42 -7.38
N THR A 317 -3.58 -14.20 -8.45
CA THR A 317 -2.48 -13.24 -8.50
C THR A 317 -2.98 -11.80 -8.36
N TYR A 318 -4.11 -11.46 -8.99
CA TYR A 318 -4.70 -10.12 -8.85
C TYR A 318 -5.24 -9.86 -7.44
N VAL A 319 -5.86 -10.85 -6.80
CA VAL A 319 -6.31 -10.74 -5.41
C VAL A 319 -5.12 -10.53 -4.47
N GLN A 320 -4.03 -11.27 -4.70
CA GLN A 320 -2.79 -11.09 -3.93
C GLN A 320 -2.19 -9.69 -4.15
N PHE A 321 -2.11 -9.25 -5.40
CA PHE A 321 -1.62 -7.91 -5.75
C PHE A 321 -2.49 -6.81 -5.13
N MET A 322 -3.81 -6.96 -5.19
CA MET A 322 -4.78 -6.04 -4.57
C MET A 322 -4.56 -5.95 -3.05
N ALA A 323 -4.31 -7.07 -2.37
CA ALA A 323 -4.04 -7.07 -0.94
C ALA A 323 -2.80 -6.24 -0.59
N TYR A 324 -1.69 -6.40 -1.31
CA TYR A 324 -0.47 -5.64 -1.06
C TYR A 324 -0.61 -4.15 -1.42
N ILE A 325 -1.29 -3.81 -2.53
CA ILE A 325 -1.59 -2.40 -2.84
C ILE A 325 -2.48 -1.80 -1.75
N SER A 326 -3.49 -2.52 -1.26
CA SER A 326 -4.36 -2.06 -0.18
C SER A 326 -3.59 -1.72 1.09
N ILE A 327 -2.58 -2.56 1.47
CA ILE A 327 -1.68 -2.25 2.58
C ILE A 327 -0.91 -0.95 2.31
N GLY A 328 -0.35 -0.80 1.10
CA GLY A 328 0.39 0.39 0.70
C GLY A 328 -0.46 1.66 0.76
N VAL A 329 -1.67 1.62 0.20
CA VAL A 329 -2.61 2.77 0.21
C VAL A 329 -3.03 3.12 1.64
N GLY A 330 -3.39 2.11 2.47
CA GLY A 330 -3.73 2.33 3.88
C GLY A 330 -2.56 2.95 4.65
N PHE A 331 -1.34 2.48 4.41
CA PHE A 331 -0.13 2.99 5.03
C PHE A 331 0.17 4.44 4.60
N LEU A 332 0.14 4.73 3.29
CA LEU A 332 0.40 6.08 2.78
C LEU A 332 -0.62 7.08 3.33
N ASN A 333 -1.90 6.68 3.41
CA ASN A 333 -2.96 7.52 3.96
C ASN A 333 -2.83 7.75 5.48
N LEU A 334 -2.05 6.95 6.20
CA LEU A 334 -1.72 7.22 7.62
C LEU A 334 -0.52 8.15 7.82
N LEU A 335 0.26 8.43 6.77
CA LEU A 335 1.38 9.37 6.88
C LEU A 335 0.87 10.78 7.20
N PRO A 336 1.56 11.56 8.05
CA PRO A 336 1.13 12.90 8.46
C PRO A 336 1.34 13.94 7.34
N ILE A 337 0.75 13.65 6.16
CA ILE A 337 0.79 14.52 4.98
C ILE A 337 -0.57 15.22 4.86
N PRO A 338 -0.65 16.56 4.93
CA PRO A 338 -1.90 17.32 5.00
C PRO A 338 -2.92 17.08 3.89
N ALA A 339 -2.50 16.53 2.76
CA ALA A 339 -3.37 16.16 1.64
C ALA A 339 -4.00 14.75 1.78
N LEU A 340 -3.60 13.99 2.81
CA LEU A 340 -4.06 12.64 3.10
C LEU A 340 -4.76 12.58 4.46
N ASP A 341 -5.46 11.49 4.75
CA ASP A 341 -6.16 11.30 6.03
C ASP A 341 -5.26 11.47 7.25
N GLY A 342 -4.01 10.98 7.16
CA GLY A 342 -3.01 11.11 8.22
C GLY A 342 -2.68 12.56 8.58
N GLY A 343 -2.79 13.49 7.64
CA GLY A 343 -2.67 14.91 7.92
C GLY A 343 -3.82 15.45 8.75
N HIS A 344 -5.05 15.06 8.42
CA HIS A 344 -6.23 15.40 9.23
C HIS A 344 -6.16 14.77 10.63
N LEU A 345 -5.72 13.52 10.73
CA LEU A 345 -5.50 12.85 12.01
C LEU A 345 -4.45 13.59 12.85
N ALA A 346 -3.35 14.03 12.24
CA ALA A 346 -2.33 14.84 12.94
C ALA A 346 -2.90 16.18 13.44
N PHE A 347 -3.74 16.86 12.66
CA PHE A 347 -4.40 18.08 13.09
C PHE A 347 -5.39 17.84 14.23
N PHE A 348 -6.15 16.74 14.21
CA PHE A 348 -7.04 16.37 15.29
C PHE A 348 -6.28 16.00 16.57
N LEU A 349 -5.14 15.30 16.45
CA LEU A 349 -4.28 15.01 17.60
C LEU A 349 -3.72 16.30 18.22
N TRP A 350 -3.22 17.22 17.38
CA TRP A 350 -2.78 18.54 17.84
C TRP A 350 -3.90 19.27 18.60
N GLN A 351 -5.10 19.35 18.02
CA GLN A 351 -6.24 19.99 18.64
C GLN A 351 -6.63 19.30 19.96
N GLY A 352 -6.52 17.97 20.04
CA GLY A 352 -6.79 17.20 21.25
C GLY A 352 -5.84 17.53 22.40
N VAL A 353 -4.55 17.68 22.09
CA VAL A 353 -3.49 17.98 23.08
C VAL A 353 -3.51 19.45 23.47
N THR A 354 -3.50 20.36 22.50
CA THR A 354 -3.36 21.81 22.74
C THR A 354 -4.68 22.49 23.10
N LYS A 355 -5.83 21.81 22.89
CA LYS A 355 -7.19 22.37 23.01
C LYS A 355 -7.47 23.55 22.07
N LYS A 356 -6.56 23.82 21.13
CA LYS A 356 -6.67 24.91 20.15
C LYS A 356 -6.60 24.33 18.73
N PRO A 357 -7.51 24.72 17.83
CA PRO A 357 -7.40 24.35 16.42
C PRO A 357 -6.18 25.03 15.79
N ILE A 358 -5.59 24.38 14.80
CA ILE A 358 -4.53 24.98 13.99
C ILE A 358 -5.14 26.10 13.14
N SER A 359 -4.47 27.26 13.06
CA SER A 359 -4.98 28.38 12.27
C SER A 359 -5.13 28.04 10.79
N ALA A 360 -6.14 28.58 10.13
CA ALA A 360 -6.41 28.35 8.71
C ALA A 360 -5.20 28.69 7.82
N GLY A 361 -4.42 29.72 8.16
CA GLY A 361 -3.19 30.09 7.43
C GLY A 361 -2.13 29.00 7.45
N ILE A 362 -1.90 28.37 8.63
CA ILE A 362 -0.97 27.25 8.76
C ILE A 362 -1.48 26.03 8.00
N GLN A 363 -2.78 25.73 8.11
CA GLN A 363 -3.39 24.59 7.38
C GLN A 363 -3.26 24.77 5.86
N ASN A 364 -3.58 25.95 5.32
CA ASN A 364 -3.47 26.25 3.90
C ASN A 364 -2.02 26.15 3.40
N SER A 365 -1.07 26.65 4.18
CA SER A 365 0.35 26.55 3.83
C SER A 365 0.84 25.11 3.84
N ALA A 366 0.48 24.35 4.88
CA ALA A 366 0.80 22.92 5.00
C ALA A 366 0.19 22.11 3.85
N PHE A 367 -1.05 22.40 3.47
CA PHE A 367 -1.74 21.75 2.35
C PHE A 367 -1.07 22.05 1.00
N ARG A 368 -0.68 23.31 0.73
CA ARG A 368 0.06 23.68 -0.49
C ARG A 368 1.41 22.96 -0.59
N ILE A 369 2.15 22.91 0.52
CA ILE A 369 3.43 22.18 0.60
C ILE A 369 3.19 20.68 0.36
N ALA A 370 2.16 20.11 0.97
CA ALA A 370 1.81 18.70 0.80
C ALA A 370 1.45 18.36 -0.65
N ILE A 371 0.63 19.18 -1.31
CA ILE A 371 0.31 19.00 -2.74
C ILE A 371 1.59 19.06 -3.58
N ALA A 372 2.45 20.06 -3.36
CA ALA A 372 3.71 20.17 -4.10
C ALA A 372 4.60 18.94 -3.88
N MET A 373 4.66 18.41 -2.64
CA MET A 373 5.41 17.22 -2.28
C MET A 373 4.83 15.95 -2.93
N VAL A 374 3.51 15.78 -2.91
CA VAL A 374 2.82 14.65 -3.57
C VAL A 374 3.01 14.69 -5.08
N LEU A 375 2.85 15.87 -5.71
CA LEU A 375 3.12 16.05 -7.14
C LEU A 375 4.59 15.77 -7.48
N GLY A 376 5.52 16.25 -6.66
CA GLY A 376 6.95 15.95 -6.81
C GLY A 376 7.24 14.45 -6.72
N LEU A 377 6.64 13.76 -5.75
CA LEU A 377 6.75 12.31 -5.61
C LEU A 377 6.13 11.55 -6.79
N MET A 378 4.96 12.02 -7.27
CA MET A 378 4.33 11.43 -8.47
C MET A 378 5.20 11.60 -9.72
N LEU A 379 5.79 12.77 -9.93
CA LEU A 379 6.71 13.01 -11.03
C LEU A 379 7.99 12.18 -10.91
N PHE A 380 8.53 12.05 -9.70
CA PHE A 380 9.68 11.19 -9.42
C PHE A 380 9.35 9.72 -9.70
N ALA A 381 8.23 9.21 -9.20
CA ALA A 381 7.79 7.84 -9.44
C ALA A 381 7.51 7.60 -10.94
N PHE A 382 6.90 8.54 -11.62
CA PHE A 382 6.66 8.49 -13.06
C PHE A 382 7.97 8.44 -13.85
N TRP A 383 8.93 9.32 -13.52
CA TRP A 383 10.26 9.31 -14.11
C TRP A 383 10.99 7.98 -13.88
N ASN A 384 10.88 7.46 -12.66
CA ASN A 384 11.46 6.17 -12.28
C ASN A 384 10.84 5.02 -13.08
N ASP A 385 9.52 4.99 -13.22
CA ASP A 385 8.80 4.01 -14.03
C ASP A 385 9.21 4.06 -15.51
N LEU A 386 9.36 5.26 -16.09
CA LEU A 386 9.81 5.43 -17.48
C LEU A 386 11.23 4.87 -17.68
N ASN A 387 12.14 5.17 -16.76
CA ASN A 387 13.52 4.67 -16.82
C ASN A 387 13.56 3.15 -16.67
N ASN A 388 12.74 2.58 -15.80
CA ASN A 388 12.69 1.14 -15.53
C ASN A 388 11.90 0.36 -16.59
N SER A 389 10.99 1.01 -17.32
CA SER A 389 10.18 0.37 -18.38
C SER A 389 10.92 0.18 -19.72
N GLY A 390 12.12 0.72 -19.85
CA GLY A 390 12.85 0.74 -21.13
C GLY A 390 12.31 1.75 -22.14
N PHE A 391 11.35 2.59 -21.75
CA PHE A 391 10.72 3.61 -22.59
C PHE A 391 11.75 4.65 -23.09
N THR A 392 12.71 5.01 -22.25
CA THR A 392 13.82 5.90 -22.60
C THR A 392 14.73 5.30 -23.69
N LYS A 393 14.96 3.97 -23.67
CA LYS A 393 15.69 3.25 -24.72
C LYS A 393 14.89 3.20 -26.02
N PHE A 394 13.56 3.06 -25.94
CA PHE A 394 12.68 3.06 -27.10
C PHE A 394 12.66 4.44 -27.78
N ILE A 395 12.55 5.53 -27.04
CA ILE A 395 12.63 6.89 -27.59
C ILE A 395 14.02 7.18 -28.16
N GLY A 396 15.09 6.81 -27.45
CA GLY A 396 16.45 6.99 -27.94
C GLY A 396 16.72 6.25 -29.26
N GLY A 397 16.11 5.07 -29.44
CA GLY A 397 16.20 4.30 -30.71
C GLY A 397 15.32 4.83 -31.85
N LEU A 398 14.37 5.76 -31.57
CA LEU A 398 13.58 6.43 -32.62
C LEU A 398 14.28 7.64 -33.23
N PHE A 399 15.31 8.16 -32.54
CA PHE A 399 16.08 9.33 -32.95
C PHE A 399 17.55 9.01 -33.26
N SER A 400 17.95 7.75 -33.21
CA SER A 400 19.23 7.22 -33.66
C SER A 400 19.05 6.41 -34.95
#